data_00f87d68a285a715a8c1893c6024ba8a
#
_entry.id   00f87d68a285a715a8c1893c6024ba8a
#
_cell.length_a   1.000
_cell.length_b   1.000
_cell.length_c   1.000
_cell.angle_alpha   90.00
_cell.angle_beta   90.00
_cell.angle_gamma   90.00
#
_symmetry.space_group_name_H-M   'P 1'
#
loop_
_entity.id
_entity.type
_entity.pdbx_description
1 polymer ?
#
loop_
_entity_poly.entity_id
_entity_poly.type
_entity_poly.pdbx_seq_one_letter_code
_entity_poly.pdbx_strand_id
1 'polypeptide(L)'
;MAKLIRLIRHAESAANAGLPTTDPDSIPLTPEGLLQAQALARTITSAPNLIVSSFFERAKATALPTTNLFPGTPFEIWTVHEFTYLSPERLVGTTQSDRKPKADAYWQLGDMKFIDGPGAESFLDLLLRAKTTLDRLANSEASNALVFSHGQFIRAVAWFIRHGEAAGTPENMRLFRQLDTKEPLPSCASYELELRDGRWKVVHQVGQDGSVKFIDEFCTDQSLSPIPPTAMTRERRATLNGIRAAKRDATE
;
A
#
# COMPACT_ATOMS: atom_id res chain seq x y z
N MET A 1 -9.25 -18.01 13.70
CA MET A 1 -9.40 -18.57 12.33
C MET A 1 -8.33 -17.97 11.44
N ALA A 2 -7.85 -18.72 10.45
CA ALA A 2 -6.93 -18.17 9.46
C ALA A 2 -7.67 -17.21 8.52
N LYS A 3 -6.98 -16.13 8.09
CA LYS A 3 -7.51 -15.17 7.10
C LYS A 3 -6.57 -15.13 5.91
N LEU A 4 -7.14 -15.02 4.72
CA LEU A 4 -6.41 -14.83 3.47
C LEU A 4 -6.82 -13.49 2.86
N ILE A 5 -5.86 -12.58 2.70
CA ILE A 5 -6.08 -11.23 2.19
C ILE A 5 -5.24 -11.03 0.96
N ARG A 6 -5.85 -10.54 -0.13
CA ARG A 6 -5.13 -10.20 -1.35
C ARG A 6 -5.09 -8.69 -1.52
N LEU A 7 -3.90 -8.10 -1.44
CA LEU A 7 -3.66 -6.69 -1.71
C LEU A 7 -3.30 -6.53 -3.19
N ILE A 8 -4.14 -5.85 -3.95
CA ILE A 8 -4.08 -5.77 -5.41
C ILE A 8 -3.72 -4.35 -5.82
N ARG A 9 -2.67 -4.18 -6.62
CA ARG A 9 -2.36 -2.89 -7.24
C ARG A 9 -3.38 -2.57 -8.33
N HIS A 10 -3.82 -1.31 -8.39
CA HIS A 10 -4.68 -0.84 -9.47
C HIS A 10 -4.09 -1.14 -10.87
N ALA A 11 -4.96 -1.28 -11.85
CA ALA A 11 -4.62 -1.44 -13.26
C ALA A 11 -3.92 -0.18 -13.82
N GLU A 12 -3.41 -0.26 -15.04
CA GLU A 12 -2.72 0.85 -15.67
C GLU A 12 -3.59 2.12 -15.70
N SER A 13 -3.04 3.21 -15.18
CA SER A 13 -3.68 4.53 -15.16
C SER A 13 -3.01 5.49 -16.13
N ALA A 14 -3.69 6.60 -16.45
CA ALA A 14 -3.16 7.67 -17.29
C ALA A 14 -1.77 8.15 -16.81
N ALA A 15 -1.57 8.27 -15.49
CA ALA A 15 -0.26 8.64 -14.93
C ALA A 15 0.81 7.55 -15.13
N ASN A 16 0.44 6.27 -15.12
CA ASN A 16 1.39 5.19 -15.44
C ASN A 16 1.79 5.20 -16.92
N ALA A 17 0.88 5.60 -17.80
CA ALA A 17 1.13 5.80 -19.23
C ALA A 17 1.90 7.09 -19.56
N GLY A 18 2.35 7.83 -18.53
CA GLY A 18 3.16 9.04 -18.70
C GLY A 18 2.37 10.33 -18.96
N LEU A 19 1.05 10.31 -18.84
CA LEU A 19 0.24 11.51 -19.02
C LEU A 19 0.35 12.43 -17.78
N PRO A 20 0.23 13.76 -17.96
CA PRO A 20 0.20 14.70 -16.85
C PRO A 20 -0.94 14.42 -15.88
N THR A 21 -0.67 14.58 -14.60
CA THR A 21 -1.68 14.45 -13.54
C THR A 21 -2.49 15.75 -13.45
N THR A 22 -3.81 15.68 -13.64
CA THR A 22 -4.70 16.83 -13.42
C THR A 22 -5.10 16.94 -11.96
N ASP A 23 -5.51 15.84 -11.37
CA ASP A 23 -5.84 15.68 -9.96
C ASP A 23 -5.44 14.26 -9.53
N PRO A 24 -4.61 14.09 -8.47
CA PRO A 24 -4.12 12.79 -8.04
C PRO A 24 -5.22 11.77 -7.69
N ASP A 25 -6.37 12.24 -7.20
CA ASP A 25 -7.47 11.38 -6.74
C ASP A 25 -8.31 10.86 -7.91
N SER A 26 -8.44 11.65 -8.98
CA SER A 26 -9.32 11.39 -10.12
C SER A 26 -8.60 10.83 -11.37
N ILE A 27 -7.33 10.42 -11.26
CA ILE A 27 -6.59 9.82 -12.38
C ILE A 27 -7.34 8.58 -12.88
N PRO A 28 -7.80 8.54 -14.17
CA PRO A 28 -8.54 7.42 -14.71
C PRO A 28 -7.61 6.26 -15.09
N LEU A 29 -8.20 5.07 -15.29
CA LEU A 29 -7.54 3.98 -15.99
C LEU A 29 -7.40 4.31 -17.49
N THR A 30 -6.37 3.74 -18.14
CA THR A 30 -6.27 3.71 -19.60
C THR A 30 -7.24 2.67 -20.18
N PRO A 31 -7.51 2.68 -21.50
CA PRO A 31 -8.25 1.59 -22.15
C PRO A 31 -7.63 0.22 -21.87
N GLU A 32 -6.30 0.12 -21.88
CA GLU A 32 -5.57 -1.09 -21.50
C GLU A 32 -5.81 -1.45 -20.03
N GLY A 33 -5.77 -0.45 -19.11
CA GLY A 33 -6.07 -0.66 -17.69
C GLY A 33 -7.48 -1.19 -17.44
N LEU A 34 -8.48 -0.77 -18.24
CA LEU A 34 -9.84 -1.33 -18.15
C LEU A 34 -9.88 -2.81 -18.54
N LEU A 35 -9.15 -3.20 -19.59
CA LEU A 35 -9.01 -4.61 -19.97
C LEU A 35 -8.28 -5.44 -18.91
N GLN A 36 -7.23 -4.89 -18.33
CA GLN A 36 -6.49 -5.50 -17.21
C GLN A 36 -7.41 -5.74 -16.00
N ALA A 37 -8.24 -4.76 -15.62
CA ALA A 37 -9.19 -4.90 -14.52
C ALA A 37 -10.23 -6.00 -14.78
N GLN A 38 -10.74 -6.11 -16.01
CA GLN A 38 -11.64 -7.17 -16.41
C GLN A 38 -10.98 -8.56 -16.41
N ALA A 39 -9.73 -8.64 -16.89
CA ALA A 39 -8.96 -9.88 -16.87
C ALA A 39 -8.70 -10.34 -15.42
N LEU A 40 -8.30 -9.43 -14.55
CA LEU A 40 -8.10 -9.67 -13.12
C LEU A 40 -9.37 -10.25 -12.46
N ALA A 41 -10.54 -9.64 -12.70
CA ALA A 41 -11.80 -10.11 -12.13
C ALA A 41 -12.10 -11.56 -12.47
N ARG A 42 -11.77 -12.01 -13.71
CA ARG A 42 -11.95 -13.41 -14.16
C ARG A 42 -11.04 -14.41 -13.45
N THR A 43 -9.94 -13.95 -12.83
CA THR A 43 -9.05 -14.82 -12.04
C THR A 43 -9.59 -15.12 -10.65
N ILE A 44 -10.62 -14.38 -10.20
CA ILE A 44 -11.21 -14.55 -8.88
C ILE A 44 -12.33 -15.58 -8.98
N THR A 45 -12.05 -16.80 -8.55
CA THR A 45 -12.94 -17.98 -8.73
C THR A 45 -13.92 -18.19 -7.60
N SER A 46 -13.74 -17.50 -6.46
CA SER A 46 -14.63 -17.60 -5.30
C SER A 46 -14.98 -16.22 -4.76
N ALA A 47 -16.22 -16.05 -4.29
CA ALA A 47 -16.68 -14.80 -3.72
C ALA A 47 -15.84 -14.44 -2.47
N PRO A 48 -15.27 -13.23 -2.40
CA PRO A 48 -14.64 -12.76 -1.18
C PRO A 48 -15.72 -12.40 -0.13
N ASN A 49 -15.33 -12.36 1.14
CA ASN A 49 -16.23 -11.90 2.21
C ASN A 49 -16.25 -10.37 2.33
N LEU A 50 -15.24 -9.70 1.78
CA LEU A 50 -15.10 -8.25 1.79
C LEU A 50 -14.28 -7.80 0.58
N ILE A 51 -14.73 -6.75 -0.09
CA ILE A 51 -13.97 -6.00 -1.09
C ILE A 51 -13.71 -4.61 -0.54
N VAL A 52 -12.44 -4.21 -0.51
CA VAL A 52 -11.99 -2.89 -0.08
C VAL A 52 -11.36 -2.17 -1.27
N SER A 53 -11.57 -0.87 -1.39
CA SER A 53 -10.83 -0.04 -2.34
C SER A 53 -10.30 1.21 -1.68
N SER A 54 -9.17 1.69 -2.19
CA SER A 54 -8.76 3.08 -2.01
C SER A 54 -9.83 4.01 -2.59
N PHE A 55 -9.91 5.23 -2.06
CA PHE A 55 -10.82 6.26 -2.59
C PHE A 55 -10.35 6.82 -3.95
N PHE A 56 -9.12 6.57 -4.39
CA PHE A 56 -8.61 7.00 -5.70
C PHE A 56 -9.35 6.29 -6.84
N GLU A 57 -9.74 7.09 -7.87
CA GLU A 57 -10.58 6.61 -8.98
C GLU A 57 -10.01 5.36 -9.66
N ARG A 58 -8.70 5.33 -9.95
CA ARG A 58 -8.04 4.18 -10.57
C ARG A 58 -8.16 2.88 -9.78
N ALA A 59 -8.20 2.94 -8.45
CA ALA A 59 -8.39 1.76 -7.60
C ALA A 59 -9.85 1.29 -7.62
N LYS A 60 -10.80 2.23 -7.51
CA LYS A 60 -12.25 1.95 -7.63
C LYS A 60 -12.60 1.36 -8.99
N ALA A 61 -12.08 1.96 -10.06
CA ALA A 61 -12.30 1.47 -11.42
C ALA A 61 -11.69 0.06 -11.64
N THR A 62 -10.57 -0.26 -10.97
CA THR A 62 -9.99 -1.61 -11.00
C THR A 62 -10.86 -2.61 -10.22
N ALA A 63 -11.47 -2.21 -9.12
CA ALA A 63 -12.34 -3.06 -8.31
C ALA A 63 -13.69 -3.33 -8.98
N LEU A 64 -14.19 -2.41 -9.81
CA LEU A 64 -15.54 -2.43 -10.37
C LEU A 64 -15.93 -3.74 -11.07
N PRO A 65 -15.12 -4.33 -11.97
CA PRO A 65 -15.47 -5.62 -12.57
C PRO A 65 -15.62 -6.74 -11.54
N THR A 66 -14.82 -6.72 -10.47
CA THR A 66 -14.91 -7.70 -9.38
C THR A 66 -16.18 -7.50 -8.55
N THR A 67 -16.54 -6.27 -8.22
CA THR A 67 -17.79 -5.98 -7.48
C THR A 67 -19.02 -6.37 -8.29
N ASN A 68 -19.00 -6.18 -9.61
CA ASN A 68 -20.06 -6.62 -10.52
C ASN A 68 -20.17 -8.16 -10.59
N LEU A 69 -19.06 -8.86 -10.47
CA LEU A 69 -19.06 -10.33 -10.46
C LEU A 69 -19.61 -10.90 -9.14
N PHE A 70 -19.41 -10.18 -8.03
CA PHE A 70 -19.83 -10.57 -6.69
C PHE A 70 -20.73 -9.50 -6.03
N PRO A 71 -21.94 -9.24 -6.56
CA PRO A 71 -22.77 -8.11 -6.11
C PRO A 71 -23.29 -8.24 -4.68
N GLY A 72 -23.22 -9.44 -4.10
CA GLY A 72 -23.60 -9.69 -2.69
C GLY A 72 -22.46 -9.47 -1.69
N THR A 73 -21.23 -9.20 -2.16
CA THR A 73 -20.09 -8.97 -1.28
C THR A 73 -20.06 -7.51 -0.80
N PRO A 74 -19.91 -7.25 0.50
CA PRO A 74 -19.71 -5.90 1.03
C PRO A 74 -18.53 -5.20 0.34
N PHE A 75 -18.76 -3.94 -0.07
CA PHE A 75 -17.74 -3.06 -0.67
C PHE A 75 -17.51 -1.85 0.23
N GLU A 76 -16.27 -1.62 0.63
CA GLU A 76 -15.90 -0.53 1.52
C GLU A 76 -14.75 0.31 0.93
N ILE A 77 -14.77 1.62 1.22
CA ILE A 77 -13.66 2.53 0.91
C ILE A 77 -12.81 2.74 2.18
N TRP A 78 -11.51 2.44 2.05
CA TRP A 78 -10.56 2.60 3.15
C TRP A 78 -9.42 3.54 2.76
N THR A 79 -8.66 4.02 3.76
CA THR A 79 -7.47 4.86 3.58
C THR A 79 -6.24 4.04 3.13
N VAL A 80 -6.41 3.24 2.09
CA VAL A 80 -5.37 2.40 1.47
C VAL A 80 -4.83 3.01 0.17
N HIS A 81 -4.83 4.36 0.10
CA HIS A 81 -4.37 5.13 -1.05
C HIS A 81 -2.83 5.10 -1.17
N GLU A 82 -2.32 5.57 -2.32
CA GLU A 82 -0.89 5.61 -2.60
C GLU A 82 -0.14 6.52 -1.63
N PHE A 83 1.16 6.30 -1.48
CA PHE A 83 2.02 7.13 -0.67
C PHE A 83 2.11 8.54 -1.26
N THR A 84 1.55 9.52 -0.55
CA THR A 84 1.52 10.92 -0.96
C THR A 84 2.71 11.69 -0.36
N TYR A 85 3.94 11.22 -0.59
CA TYR A 85 5.16 11.85 -0.04
C TYR A 85 5.49 13.23 -0.64
N LEU A 86 4.97 13.55 -1.83
CA LEU A 86 4.99 14.90 -2.39
C LEU A 86 3.62 15.55 -2.22
N SER A 87 3.59 16.85 -1.89
CA SER A 87 2.35 17.61 -1.79
C SER A 87 1.52 17.47 -3.09
N PRO A 88 0.21 17.15 -3.01
CA PRO A 88 -0.66 17.02 -4.19
C PRO A 88 -0.63 18.22 -5.12
N GLU A 89 -0.51 19.44 -4.60
CA GLU A 89 -0.39 20.67 -5.41
C GLU A 89 0.80 20.63 -6.37
N ARG A 90 1.89 19.95 -6.00
CA ARG A 90 3.10 19.81 -6.83
C ARG A 90 2.93 18.76 -7.94
N LEU A 91 1.87 17.98 -7.90
CA LEU A 91 1.61 16.92 -8.87
C LEU A 91 0.78 17.43 -10.06
N VAL A 92 -0.01 18.48 -9.85
CA VAL A 92 -0.92 19.04 -10.87
C VAL A 92 -0.12 19.54 -12.08
N GLY A 93 -0.55 19.15 -13.28
CA GLY A 93 0.07 19.52 -14.54
C GLY A 93 1.41 18.83 -14.84
N THR A 94 1.88 17.92 -13.99
CA THR A 94 3.18 17.26 -14.13
C THR A 94 3.07 15.78 -14.43
N THR A 95 4.06 15.23 -15.12
CA THR A 95 4.26 13.80 -15.34
C THR A 95 5.11 13.17 -14.22
N GLN A 96 5.22 11.85 -14.19
CA GLN A 96 6.16 11.16 -13.28
C GLN A 96 7.61 11.58 -13.56
N SER A 97 7.98 11.80 -14.83
CA SER A 97 9.31 12.25 -15.22
C SER A 97 9.63 13.64 -14.66
N ASP A 98 8.67 14.58 -14.74
CA ASP A 98 8.85 15.94 -14.23
C ASP A 98 9.04 15.96 -12.71
N ARG A 99 8.43 15.01 -12.01
CA ARG A 99 8.52 14.91 -10.55
C ARG A 99 9.76 14.18 -10.06
N LYS A 100 10.46 13.46 -10.95
CA LYS A 100 11.61 12.63 -10.57
C LYS A 100 12.67 13.37 -9.73
N PRO A 101 13.11 14.60 -10.08
CA PRO A 101 14.11 15.32 -9.26
C PRO A 101 13.63 15.57 -7.82
N LYS A 102 12.35 15.92 -7.64
CA LYS A 102 11.78 16.16 -6.31
C LYS A 102 11.61 14.85 -5.52
N ALA A 103 11.19 13.80 -6.22
CA ALA A 103 11.11 12.46 -5.64
C ALA A 103 12.49 11.98 -5.16
N ASP A 104 13.51 12.14 -6.00
CA ASP A 104 14.88 11.76 -5.64
C ASP A 104 15.39 12.55 -4.43
N ALA A 105 15.11 13.87 -4.37
CA ALA A 105 15.49 14.72 -3.22
C ALA A 105 14.79 14.27 -1.93
N TYR A 106 13.48 13.96 -1.97
CA TYR A 106 12.73 13.42 -0.83
C TYR A 106 13.38 12.15 -0.28
N TRP A 107 13.67 11.19 -1.16
CA TRP A 107 14.24 9.92 -0.75
C TRP A 107 15.70 10.02 -0.31
N GLN A 108 16.49 10.96 -0.88
CA GLN A 108 17.86 11.23 -0.47
C GLN A 108 17.94 11.88 0.91
N LEU A 109 16.96 12.72 1.28
CA LEU A 109 16.88 13.32 2.61
C LEU A 109 16.86 12.24 3.70
N GLY A 110 16.14 11.13 3.46
CA GLY A 110 16.09 9.99 4.37
C GLY A 110 15.48 10.33 5.74
N ASP A 111 14.73 11.41 5.82
CA ASP A 111 13.99 11.80 7.04
C ASP A 111 12.59 11.19 6.99
N MET A 112 12.38 10.17 7.79
CA MET A 112 11.12 9.43 7.87
C MET A 112 9.93 10.26 8.41
N LYS A 113 10.21 11.44 9.00
CA LYS A 113 9.19 12.36 9.54
C LYS A 113 8.90 13.53 8.61
N PHE A 114 9.70 13.70 7.56
CA PHE A 114 9.58 14.84 6.65
C PHE A 114 8.23 14.81 5.91
N ILE A 115 7.55 15.96 5.89
CA ILE A 115 6.31 16.21 5.17
C ILE A 115 6.59 17.33 4.16
N ASP A 116 6.42 17.05 2.85
CA ASP A 116 6.76 17.97 1.76
C ASP A 116 5.85 19.21 1.66
N GLY A 117 4.67 19.18 2.27
CA GLY A 117 3.72 20.29 2.27
C GLY A 117 2.28 19.83 2.55
N PRO A 118 1.30 20.75 2.36
CA PRO A 118 -0.12 20.42 2.60
C PRO A 118 -0.57 19.19 1.82
N GLY A 119 -1.27 18.27 2.51
CA GLY A 119 -1.78 17.04 1.91
C GLY A 119 -0.74 15.95 1.67
N ALA A 120 0.55 16.21 1.91
CA ALA A 120 1.57 15.16 1.92
C ALA A 120 1.56 14.40 3.25
N GLU A 121 2.09 13.18 3.21
CA GLU A 121 2.32 12.36 4.40
C GLU A 121 3.82 12.01 4.54
N SER A 122 4.26 11.78 5.76
CA SER A 122 5.61 11.28 6.04
C SER A 122 5.68 9.76 5.80
N PHE A 123 6.89 9.22 5.73
CA PHE A 123 7.08 7.77 5.65
C PHE A 123 6.52 7.05 6.90
N LEU A 124 6.58 7.69 8.07
CA LEU A 124 5.97 7.13 9.28
C LEU A 124 4.43 7.11 9.21
N ASP A 125 3.80 8.13 8.60
CA ASP A 125 2.35 8.13 8.39
C ASP A 125 1.92 6.99 7.46
N LEU A 126 2.68 6.74 6.39
CA LEU A 126 2.46 5.59 5.51
C LEU A 126 2.51 4.27 6.29
N LEU A 127 3.54 4.06 7.11
CA LEU A 127 3.68 2.84 7.92
C LEU A 127 2.56 2.71 8.97
N LEU A 128 2.13 3.82 9.56
CA LEU A 128 1.00 3.83 10.49
C LEU A 128 -0.31 3.43 9.80
N ARG A 129 -0.53 3.91 8.55
CA ARG A 129 -1.69 3.49 7.74
C ARG A 129 -1.62 2.01 7.40
N ALA A 130 -0.44 1.50 7.05
CA ALA A 130 -0.22 0.08 6.79
C ALA A 130 -0.56 -0.76 8.02
N LYS A 131 -0.05 -0.39 9.19
CA LYS A 131 -0.37 -1.04 10.47
C LYS A 131 -1.87 -1.00 10.78
N THR A 132 -2.48 0.18 10.67
CA THR A 132 -3.92 0.36 10.93
C THR A 132 -4.77 -0.51 10.02
N THR A 133 -4.37 -0.67 8.75
CA THR A 133 -5.05 -1.55 7.80
C THR A 133 -4.95 -3.01 8.24
N LEU A 134 -3.76 -3.46 8.64
CA LEU A 134 -3.56 -4.83 9.17
C LEU A 134 -4.39 -5.08 10.44
N ASP A 135 -4.40 -4.13 11.37
CA ASP A 135 -5.21 -4.21 12.60
C ASP A 135 -6.71 -4.29 12.26
N ARG A 136 -7.19 -3.48 11.31
CA ARG A 136 -8.59 -3.50 10.86
C ARG A 136 -8.96 -4.83 10.20
N LEU A 137 -8.10 -5.35 9.32
CA LEU A 137 -8.30 -6.67 8.69
C LEU A 137 -8.28 -7.80 9.74
N ALA A 138 -7.38 -7.74 10.71
CA ALA A 138 -7.30 -8.74 11.77
C ALA A 138 -8.59 -8.79 12.61
N ASN A 139 -9.18 -7.63 12.89
CA ASN A 139 -10.38 -7.50 13.71
C ASN A 139 -11.70 -7.59 12.92
N SER A 140 -11.66 -7.63 11.58
CA SER A 140 -12.85 -7.82 10.75
C SER A 140 -13.35 -9.27 10.85
N GLU A 141 -14.59 -9.53 10.49
CA GLU A 141 -15.12 -10.90 10.39
C GLU A 141 -14.73 -11.59 9.06
N ALA A 142 -14.21 -10.83 8.10
CA ALA A 142 -13.83 -11.36 6.81
C ALA A 142 -12.64 -12.32 6.94
N SER A 143 -12.82 -13.56 6.50
CA SER A 143 -11.74 -14.56 6.38
C SER A 143 -11.04 -14.52 5.02
N ASN A 144 -11.68 -13.95 4.00
CA ASN A 144 -11.17 -13.76 2.65
C ASN A 144 -11.53 -12.36 2.17
N ALA A 145 -10.53 -11.50 1.95
CA ALA A 145 -10.76 -10.14 1.48
C ALA A 145 -9.85 -9.75 0.32
N LEU A 146 -10.39 -8.92 -0.58
CA LEU A 146 -9.65 -8.28 -1.67
C LEU A 146 -9.53 -6.79 -1.37
N VAL A 147 -8.31 -6.26 -1.45
CA VAL A 147 -8.01 -4.85 -1.17
C VAL A 147 -7.36 -4.22 -2.39
N PHE A 148 -8.11 -3.41 -3.12
CA PHE A 148 -7.62 -2.68 -4.30
C PHE A 148 -6.93 -1.40 -3.87
N SER A 149 -5.63 -1.32 -4.14
CA SER A 149 -4.73 -0.31 -3.61
C SER A 149 -3.62 0.06 -4.61
N HIS A 150 -2.44 0.43 -4.12
CA HIS A 150 -1.36 1.05 -4.88
C HIS A 150 -0.02 0.42 -4.53
N GLY A 151 0.96 0.61 -5.43
CA GLY A 151 2.24 -0.09 -5.34
C GLY A 151 3.00 0.15 -4.05
N GLN A 152 3.23 1.41 -3.68
CA GLN A 152 4.01 1.74 -2.48
C GLN A 152 3.25 1.41 -1.19
N PHE A 153 1.91 1.60 -1.16
CA PHE A 153 1.12 1.23 0.02
C PHE A 153 1.15 -0.28 0.27
N ILE A 154 0.92 -1.10 -0.77
CA ILE A 154 0.99 -2.57 -0.67
C ILE A 154 2.36 -3.01 -0.17
N ARG A 155 3.42 -2.41 -0.71
CA ARG A 155 4.78 -2.67 -0.27
C ARG A 155 5.00 -2.25 1.19
N ALA A 156 4.43 -1.12 1.63
CA ALA A 156 4.53 -0.68 3.01
C ALA A 156 3.85 -1.64 3.99
N VAL A 157 2.72 -2.25 3.59
CA VAL A 157 2.08 -3.31 4.39
C VAL A 157 3.00 -4.53 4.52
N ALA A 158 3.57 -5.01 3.41
CA ALA A 158 4.51 -6.13 3.44
C ALA A 158 5.78 -5.79 4.24
N TRP A 159 6.28 -4.56 4.10
CA TRP A 159 7.44 -4.06 4.84
C TRP A 159 7.19 -4.02 6.34
N PHE A 160 6.00 -3.56 6.75
CA PHE A 160 5.61 -3.53 8.16
C PHE A 160 5.44 -4.94 8.74
N ILE A 161 4.84 -5.88 8.01
CA ILE A 161 4.73 -7.28 8.43
C ILE A 161 6.11 -7.85 8.75
N ARG A 162 7.11 -7.51 7.94
CA ARG A 162 8.47 -8.03 8.08
C ARG A 162 9.27 -7.39 9.21
N HIS A 163 9.23 -6.06 9.30
CA HIS A 163 10.13 -5.28 10.16
C HIS A 163 9.46 -4.78 11.45
N GLY A 164 8.13 -4.87 11.55
CA GLY A 164 7.38 -4.36 12.70
C GLY A 164 7.67 -2.87 12.96
N GLU A 165 7.89 -2.52 14.21
CA GLU A 165 8.20 -1.15 14.60
C GLU A 165 9.57 -0.65 14.05
N ALA A 166 10.48 -1.55 13.73
CA ALA A 166 11.76 -1.19 13.12
C ALA A 166 11.63 -0.74 11.66
N ALA A 167 10.47 -0.97 10.99
CA ALA A 167 10.21 -0.50 9.63
C ALA A 167 10.44 1.01 9.46
N GLY A 168 10.19 1.81 10.51
CA GLY A 168 10.29 3.27 10.51
C GLY A 168 11.66 3.81 10.91
N THR A 169 12.77 3.22 10.48
CA THR A 169 14.12 3.77 10.65
C THR A 169 14.62 4.40 9.36
N PRO A 170 15.58 5.37 9.42
CA PRO A 170 16.17 5.95 8.20
C PRO A 170 16.80 4.92 7.28
N GLU A 171 17.44 3.90 7.85
CA GLU A 171 18.02 2.80 7.10
C GLU A 171 16.96 1.99 6.37
N ASN A 172 15.90 1.58 7.08
CA ASN A 172 14.80 0.83 6.50
C ASN A 172 14.01 1.66 5.46
N MET A 173 13.91 2.98 5.61
CA MET A 173 13.33 3.86 4.58
C MET A 173 14.16 3.82 3.28
N ARG A 174 15.50 3.82 3.37
CA ARG A 174 16.37 3.70 2.19
C ARG A 174 16.25 2.33 1.52
N LEU A 175 16.24 1.25 2.31
CA LEU A 175 16.07 -0.11 1.79
C LEU A 175 14.68 -0.30 1.16
N PHE A 176 13.63 0.24 1.76
CA PHE A 176 12.30 0.28 1.17
C PHE A 176 12.31 0.93 -0.22
N ARG A 177 12.97 2.10 -0.35
CA ARG A 177 13.07 2.79 -1.64
C ARG A 177 13.87 2.01 -2.67
N GLN A 178 14.98 1.40 -2.27
CA GLN A 178 15.80 0.56 -3.15
C GLN A 178 14.96 -0.60 -3.71
N LEU A 179 14.23 -1.29 -2.85
CA LEU A 179 13.35 -2.38 -3.25
C LEU A 179 12.22 -1.91 -4.16
N ASP A 180 11.58 -0.78 -3.82
CA ASP A 180 10.48 -0.21 -4.61
C ASP A 180 10.90 0.18 -6.02
N THR A 181 12.13 0.69 -6.18
CA THR A 181 12.66 1.05 -7.50
C THR A 181 13.22 -0.12 -8.29
N LYS A 182 13.80 -1.09 -7.63
CA LYS A 182 14.43 -2.25 -8.28
C LYS A 182 13.39 -3.27 -8.76
N GLU A 183 12.33 -3.45 -7.98
CA GLU A 183 11.28 -4.43 -8.21
C GLU A 183 9.89 -3.79 -8.06
N PRO A 184 9.48 -2.87 -8.96
CA PRO A 184 8.16 -2.26 -8.85
C PRO A 184 7.07 -3.32 -8.99
N LEU A 185 6.02 -3.24 -8.15
CA LEU A 185 4.87 -4.14 -8.27
C LEU A 185 4.12 -3.79 -9.57
N PRO A 186 3.92 -4.73 -10.52
CA PRO A 186 3.19 -4.47 -11.77
C PRO A 186 1.72 -4.12 -11.55
N SER A 187 1.07 -3.49 -12.55
CA SER A 187 -0.39 -3.27 -12.54
C SER A 187 -1.12 -4.60 -12.40
N CYS A 188 -2.21 -4.62 -11.62
CA CYS A 188 -3.00 -5.81 -11.27
C CYS A 188 -2.24 -6.93 -10.55
N ALA A 189 -0.93 -6.81 -10.33
CA ALA A 189 -0.22 -7.74 -9.47
C ALA A 189 -0.63 -7.53 -8.00
N SER A 190 -0.44 -8.55 -7.19
CA SER A 190 -0.91 -8.55 -5.80
C SER A 190 0.06 -9.25 -4.86
N TYR A 191 -0.05 -8.91 -3.57
CA TYR A 191 0.50 -9.71 -2.49
C TYR A 191 -0.63 -10.44 -1.77
N GLU A 192 -0.42 -11.72 -1.49
CA GLU A 192 -1.28 -12.52 -0.65
C GLU A 192 -0.73 -12.55 0.77
N LEU A 193 -1.57 -12.19 1.73
CA LEU A 193 -1.26 -12.17 3.14
C LEU A 193 -2.07 -13.24 3.86
N GLU A 194 -1.42 -13.97 4.75
CA GLU A 194 -2.07 -14.89 5.67
C GLU A 194 -1.97 -14.36 7.10
N LEU A 195 -3.11 -14.32 7.81
CA LEU A 195 -3.13 -14.17 9.25
C LEU A 195 -3.41 -15.54 9.89
N ARG A 196 -2.44 -16.05 10.65
CA ARG A 196 -2.58 -17.29 11.40
C ARG A 196 -1.99 -17.12 12.81
N ASP A 197 -2.72 -17.53 13.83
CA ASP A 197 -2.29 -17.46 15.25
C ASP A 197 -1.82 -16.05 15.67
N GLY A 198 -2.55 -15.02 15.19
CA GLY A 198 -2.25 -13.62 15.48
C GLY A 198 -1.05 -13.04 14.74
N ARG A 199 -0.46 -13.77 13.80
CA ARG A 199 0.73 -13.34 13.03
C ARG A 199 0.41 -13.22 11.57
N TRP A 200 0.78 -12.07 10.99
CA TRP A 200 0.74 -11.83 9.56
C TRP A 200 1.97 -12.40 8.86
N LYS A 201 1.75 -12.99 7.70
CA LYS A 201 2.81 -13.37 6.74
C LYS A 201 2.44 -12.89 5.35
N VAL A 202 3.42 -12.49 4.56
CA VAL A 202 3.29 -12.35 3.10
C VAL A 202 3.61 -13.72 2.51
N VAL A 203 2.65 -14.35 1.83
CA VAL A 203 2.80 -15.74 1.36
C VAL A 203 3.26 -15.76 -0.08
N HIS A 204 2.58 -14.99 -0.94
CA HIS A 204 2.83 -14.97 -2.37
C HIS A 204 2.79 -13.57 -2.96
N GLN A 205 3.55 -13.37 -4.04
CA GLN A 205 3.28 -12.35 -5.03
C GLN A 205 2.63 -13.03 -6.23
N VAL A 206 1.49 -12.53 -6.66
CA VAL A 206 0.76 -13.03 -7.83
C VAL A 206 0.84 -11.99 -8.92
N GLY A 207 1.39 -12.37 -10.07
CA GLY A 207 1.48 -11.53 -11.26
C GLY A 207 0.12 -11.32 -11.93
N GLN A 208 0.07 -10.37 -12.88
CA GLN A 208 -1.13 -10.13 -13.69
C GLN A 208 -1.52 -11.36 -14.53
N ASP A 209 -0.55 -12.15 -14.94
CA ASP A 209 -0.69 -13.39 -15.71
C ASP A 209 -1.05 -14.61 -14.85
N GLY A 210 -1.24 -14.42 -13.55
CA GLY A 210 -1.50 -15.49 -12.60
C GLY A 210 -0.23 -16.24 -12.15
N SER A 211 0.96 -15.83 -12.59
CA SER A 211 2.22 -16.39 -12.08
C SER A 211 2.35 -16.15 -10.58
N VAL A 212 2.79 -17.18 -9.86
CA VAL A 212 2.94 -17.12 -8.39
C VAL A 212 4.43 -17.19 -8.05
N LYS A 213 4.90 -16.14 -7.34
CA LYS A 213 6.24 -16.11 -6.76
C LYS A 213 6.10 -16.24 -5.24
N PHE A 214 6.71 -17.28 -4.66
CA PHE A 214 6.82 -17.41 -3.21
C PHE A 214 7.73 -16.32 -2.66
N ILE A 215 7.27 -15.63 -1.61
CA ILE A 215 8.01 -14.50 -1.02
C ILE A 215 8.81 -14.95 0.22
N ASP A 216 9.25 -16.20 0.28
CA ASP A 216 10.23 -16.60 1.30
C ASP A 216 11.58 -15.84 1.14
N GLU A 217 11.78 -15.17 -0.01
CA GLU A 217 13.02 -14.55 -0.43
C GLU A 217 13.01 -13.00 -0.38
N PHE A 218 12.12 -12.34 0.35
CA PHE A 218 12.31 -10.92 0.63
C PHE A 218 13.58 -10.66 1.45
N CYS A 219 14.38 -11.71 1.69
CA CYS A 219 15.67 -11.64 2.35
C CYS A 219 16.58 -12.82 2.08
N THR A 220 17.33 -12.78 1.05
CA THR A 220 18.63 -13.46 1.04
C THR A 220 19.81 -12.49 1.01
N ASP A 221 19.63 -11.24 1.42
CA ASP A 221 20.76 -10.50 1.91
C ASP A 221 20.96 -10.90 3.38
N GLN A 222 21.77 -11.95 3.60
CA GLN A 222 22.15 -12.47 4.90
C GLN A 222 22.94 -11.49 5.77
N SER A 223 23.13 -10.23 5.32
CA SER A 223 23.74 -9.16 6.10
C SER A 223 22.76 -8.47 7.07
N LEU A 224 21.45 -8.72 6.95
CA LEU A 224 20.44 -8.17 7.85
C LEU A 224 19.93 -9.24 8.82
N SER A 225 20.74 -9.54 9.84
CA SER A 225 20.30 -10.34 10.99
C SER A 225 19.04 -9.72 11.60
N PRO A 226 18.02 -10.53 11.99
CA PRO A 226 16.86 -10.02 12.69
C PRO A 226 17.32 -9.36 13.99
N ILE A 227 17.07 -8.06 14.13
CA ILE A 227 17.28 -7.37 15.40
C ILE A 227 16.30 -7.98 16.41
N PRO A 228 16.78 -8.51 17.56
CA PRO A 228 15.91 -9.09 18.57
C PRO A 228 14.95 -8.02 19.09
N PRO A 229 13.73 -8.38 19.54
CA PRO A 229 12.76 -7.44 20.08
C PRO A 229 13.27 -6.87 21.41
N THR A 230 14.05 -5.81 21.36
CA THR A 230 14.52 -5.12 22.55
C THR A 230 13.55 -4.00 22.90
N ALA A 231 13.00 -4.13 24.08
CA ALA A 231 12.20 -3.21 24.89
C ALA A 231 11.91 -1.82 24.30
N MET A 232 10.65 -1.56 23.98
CA MET A 232 10.12 -0.21 23.77
C MET A 232 10.32 0.61 25.02
N THR A 233 11.14 1.67 24.96
CA THR A 233 11.22 2.66 26.03
C THR A 233 9.90 3.45 26.15
N ARG A 234 9.52 3.85 27.38
CA ARG A 234 8.29 4.59 27.71
C ARG A 234 8.08 5.85 26.83
N GLU A 235 9.17 6.48 26.38
CA GLU A 235 9.13 7.69 25.55
C GLU A 235 8.58 7.47 24.13
N ARG A 236 8.86 6.32 23.48
CA ARG A 236 8.33 6.01 22.13
C ARG A 236 6.83 5.75 22.15
N ARG A 237 6.29 5.22 23.24
CA ARG A 237 4.83 5.07 23.43
C ARG A 237 4.12 6.42 23.53
N ALA A 238 4.77 7.42 24.12
CA ALA A 238 4.22 8.77 24.26
C ALA A 238 4.12 9.49 22.90
N THR A 239 5.08 9.29 21.98
CA THR A 239 5.09 9.92 20.65
C THR A 239 3.96 9.41 19.76
N LEU A 240 3.71 8.09 19.73
CA LEU A 240 2.60 7.50 18.99
C LEU A 240 1.22 7.87 19.56
N ASN A 241 1.12 8.05 20.89
CA ASN A 241 -0.11 8.49 21.53
C ASN A 241 -0.32 10.02 21.39
N GLY A 242 0.74 10.82 21.31
CA GLY A 242 0.68 12.26 21.07
C GLY A 242 0.15 12.61 19.68
N ILE A 243 0.49 11.81 18.66
CA ILE A 243 -0.04 11.95 17.28
C ILE A 243 -1.55 11.64 17.24
N ARG A 244 -2.05 10.74 18.09
CA ARG A 244 -3.49 10.47 18.24
C ARG A 244 -4.26 11.61 18.89
N ALA A 245 -3.67 12.34 19.84
CA ALA A 245 -4.31 13.47 20.50
C ALA A 245 -4.41 14.69 19.58
N ALA A 246 -3.34 15.04 18.87
CA ALA A 246 -3.29 16.19 17.98
C ALA A 246 -4.26 16.12 16.79
N LYS A 247 -4.69 14.90 16.35
CA LYS A 247 -5.70 14.74 15.29
C LYS A 247 -7.15 14.78 15.80
N ARG A 248 -7.41 14.66 17.11
CA ARG A 248 -8.75 14.82 17.67
C ARG A 248 -9.15 16.29 17.83
N ASP A 249 -8.19 17.15 18.16
CA ASP A 249 -8.44 18.59 18.38
C ASP A 249 -8.54 19.41 17.08
N ALA A 250 -8.27 18.81 15.92
CA ALA A 250 -8.40 19.46 14.61
C ALA A 250 -9.74 19.16 13.90
N THR A 251 -10.67 18.47 14.56
CA THR A 251 -11.99 18.08 13.99
C THR A 251 -13.18 18.50 14.87
N GLU A 252 -12.98 19.46 15.82
CA GLU A 252 -14.07 20.18 16.48
C GLU A 252 -14.19 21.63 16.00
#